data_e02eb6d699ded5443299aee5f1d6d7d4
#
_entry.id   e02eb6d699ded5443299aee5f1d6d7d4
#
_cell.length_a   1.000
_cell.length_b   1.000
_cell.length_c   1.000
_cell.angle_alpha   90.00
_cell.angle_beta   90.00
_cell.angle_gamma   90.00
#
_symmetry.space_group_name_H-M   'P 1'
#
loop_
_entity.id
_entity.type
_entity.pdbx_description
1 polymer ?
#
loop_
_entity_poly.entity_id
_entity_poly.type
_entity_poly.pdbx_seq_one_letter_code
_entity_poly.pdbx_strand_id
1 'polypeptide(L)'
;MALMALGGCTSRAAKSGSAAEQDSVLQQTAFATDSIVFCEQNDSTLKCNVVVDYPSGDDSLSVGVRRYVAGELVRMYLPAMQEENGKAPVYKGSMADGKALVDFYGNMNNVYLKAQYAELKEFGIAGLSYDLSIRKTYETDRYLTYETSCYVFLGGAHGSAVCRPVNIVKATGKVLAATVDTLKQKALQPILRRGVKEYISKAENRKIKDSDLQNMLFVEHGIIPLPATVPVLTPEGLRFVYQQYEIGPYALGMVEFTVPYTDVKSCLTKEAAELAFE
;
A
#
# COMPACT_ATOMS: atom_id res chain seq x y z
N MET A 1 -40.70 28.04 -60.36
CA MET A 1 -40.12 27.54 -61.62
C MET A 1 -39.23 26.41 -61.24
N ALA A 2 -39.71 25.17 -61.38
CA ALA A 2 -39.55 24.26 -62.51
C ALA A 2 -38.10 23.76 -62.58
N LEU A 3 -37.76 22.54 -62.68
CA LEU A 3 -38.34 21.25 -63.10
C LEU A 3 -37.30 20.18 -62.82
N MET A 4 -37.69 19.07 -62.24
CA MET A 4 -37.57 17.69 -62.74
C MET A 4 -36.36 17.32 -63.59
N ALA A 5 -35.67 16.20 -63.19
CA ALA A 5 -35.73 14.97 -64.00
C ALA A 5 -35.10 13.79 -63.32
N LEU A 6 -35.80 12.75 -63.33
CA LEU A 6 -35.65 11.35 -63.11
C LEU A 6 -34.57 10.69 -63.96
N GLY A 7 -34.00 9.63 -63.46
CA GLY A 7 -33.17 8.69 -64.22
C GLY A 7 -32.71 7.55 -63.30
N GLY A 8 -33.45 6.48 -63.32
CA GLY A 8 -33.17 5.22 -62.71
C GLY A 8 -32.41 4.26 -63.64
N CYS A 9 -31.93 3.21 -63.05
CA CYS A 9 -31.80 1.80 -63.53
C CYS A 9 -30.65 1.13 -62.79
N THR A 10 -30.97 0.25 -61.90
CA THR A 10 -30.97 -1.25 -61.94
C THR A 10 -29.60 -1.93 -61.84
N SER A 11 -29.54 -2.71 -60.79
CA SER A 11 -29.01 -4.07 -60.63
C SER A 11 -27.51 -4.34 -60.78
N ARG A 12 -26.86 -4.79 -59.70
CA ARG A 12 -26.48 -6.23 -59.62
C ARG A 12 -25.82 -6.54 -58.25
N ALA A 13 -26.32 -7.58 -57.64
CA ALA A 13 -25.80 -8.18 -56.42
C ALA A 13 -24.41 -8.78 -56.67
N ALA A 14 -23.47 -8.56 -55.75
CA ALA A 14 -22.36 -9.45 -55.51
C ALA A 14 -22.19 -9.61 -54.00
N LYS A 15 -22.49 -10.79 -53.49
CA LYS A 15 -22.11 -11.27 -52.16
C LYS A 15 -20.61 -11.41 -52.14
N SER A 16 -19.94 -10.76 -51.20
CA SER A 16 -18.70 -11.23 -50.62
C SER A 16 -18.74 -10.98 -49.12
N GLY A 17 -18.89 -12.06 -48.39
CA GLY A 17 -18.77 -12.03 -46.95
C GLY A 17 -17.32 -11.76 -46.57
N SER A 18 -17.12 -10.78 -45.74
CA SER A 18 -15.98 -10.75 -44.82
C SER A 18 -16.55 -10.66 -43.41
N ALA A 19 -16.39 -11.77 -42.68
CA ALA A 19 -16.61 -11.78 -41.25
C ALA A 19 -15.71 -10.74 -40.66
N ALA A 20 -16.29 -9.64 -40.15
CA ALA A 20 -15.62 -8.78 -39.22
C ALA A 20 -15.46 -9.62 -37.96
N GLU A 21 -14.25 -10.11 -37.72
CA GLU A 21 -13.82 -10.50 -36.39
C GLU A 21 -14.02 -9.26 -35.48
N GLN A 22 -15.08 -9.30 -34.72
CA GLN A 22 -15.22 -8.44 -33.56
C GLN A 22 -14.13 -8.90 -32.56
N ASP A 23 -13.00 -8.23 -32.60
CA ASP A 23 -12.05 -8.22 -31.51
C ASP A 23 -12.80 -7.62 -30.29
N SER A 24 -13.42 -8.51 -29.52
CA SER A 24 -13.92 -8.18 -28.20
C SER A 24 -12.70 -8.01 -27.32
N VAL A 25 -12.14 -6.80 -27.29
CA VAL A 25 -11.28 -6.34 -26.22
C VAL A 25 -12.15 -6.47 -24.95
N LEU A 26 -11.95 -7.57 -24.23
CA LEU A 26 -12.47 -7.73 -22.89
C LEU A 26 -11.93 -6.56 -22.08
N GLN A 27 -12.72 -5.51 -21.91
CA GLN A 27 -12.45 -4.48 -20.91
C GLN A 27 -12.41 -5.20 -19.57
N GLN A 28 -11.21 -5.46 -19.09
CA GLN A 28 -11.02 -6.01 -17.77
C GLN A 28 -11.62 -5.00 -16.78
N THR A 29 -12.71 -5.39 -16.13
CA THR A 29 -13.34 -4.57 -15.11
C THR A 29 -12.36 -4.42 -13.95
N ALA A 30 -12.20 -3.19 -13.45
CA ALA A 30 -11.35 -2.91 -12.30
C ALA A 30 -11.76 -3.78 -11.10
N PHE A 31 -10.78 -4.21 -10.31
CA PHE A 31 -11.01 -4.99 -9.10
C PHE A 31 -11.89 -4.21 -8.12
N ALA A 32 -13.10 -4.72 -7.90
CA ALA A 32 -14.13 -4.04 -7.12
C ALA A 32 -13.89 -4.16 -5.61
N THR A 33 -13.99 -3.03 -4.92
CA THR A 33 -13.88 -2.94 -3.46
C THR A 33 -14.92 -1.99 -2.91
N ASP A 34 -15.43 -2.32 -1.71
CA ASP A 34 -16.26 -1.43 -0.91
C ASP A 34 -15.41 -0.75 0.16
N SER A 35 -15.61 0.54 0.39
CA SER A 35 -14.93 1.24 1.47
C SER A 35 -15.69 1.04 2.77
N ILE A 36 -15.09 0.28 3.69
CA ILE A 36 -15.64 0.01 5.02
C ILE A 36 -14.97 0.94 6.02
N VAL A 37 -15.80 1.60 6.84
CA VAL A 37 -15.34 2.54 7.85
C VAL A 37 -15.86 2.11 9.22
N PHE A 38 -14.92 2.07 10.19
CA PHE A 38 -15.20 2.12 11.61
C PHE A 38 -14.66 3.44 12.14
N CYS A 39 -15.50 4.22 12.80
CA CYS A 39 -15.10 5.51 13.35
C CYS A 39 -15.78 5.71 14.70
N GLU A 40 -14.98 5.84 15.74
CA GLU A 40 -15.40 6.23 17.08
C GLU A 40 -14.58 7.44 17.50
N GLN A 41 -15.28 8.53 17.78
CA GLN A 41 -14.69 9.77 18.24
C GLN A 41 -15.48 10.29 19.43
N ASN A 42 -14.80 10.43 20.58
CA ASN A 42 -15.34 11.07 21.75
C ASN A 42 -14.71 12.47 21.89
N ASP A 43 -15.49 13.50 21.61
CA ASP A 43 -15.03 14.89 21.64
C ASP A 43 -13.71 15.09 20.89
N SER A 44 -12.79 15.85 21.44
CA SER A 44 -11.43 16.03 20.91
C SER A 44 -10.39 15.10 21.57
N THR A 45 -10.82 14.22 22.50
CA THR A 45 -9.91 13.49 23.38
C THR A 45 -9.55 12.09 22.87
N LEU A 46 -10.48 11.42 22.18
CA LEU A 46 -10.26 10.06 21.66
C LEU A 46 -10.70 9.98 20.21
N LYS A 47 -9.83 9.43 19.38
CA LYS A 47 -10.12 9.12 17.99
C LYS A 47 -9.67 7.70 17.67
N CYS A 48 -10.61 6.85 17.27
CA CYS A 48 -10.32 5.54 16.71
C CYS A 48 -10.96 5.43 15.34
N ASN A 49 -10.15 5.40 14.30
CA ASN A 49 -10.60 5.36 12.92
C ASN A 49 -9.94 4.20 12.18
N VAL A 50 -10.74 3.38 11.50
CA VAL A 50 -10.29 2.30 10.64
C VAL A 50 -11.02 2.40 9.31
N VAL A 51 -10.27 2.50 8.21
CA VAL A 51 -10.82 2.59 6.87
C VAL A 51 -10.19 1.51 5.99
N VAL A 52 -11.02 0.70 5.35
CA VAL A 52 -10.55 -0.47 4.59
C VAL A 52 -11.24 -0.54 3.24
N ASP A 53 -10.48 -0.68 2.15
CA ASP A 53 -11.02 -1.08 0.86
C ASP A 53 -11.12 -2.61 0.83
N TYR A 54 -12.33 -3.12 0.98
CA TYR A 54 -12.63 -4.54 1.12
C TYR A 54 -13.21 -5.13 -0.16
N PRO A 55 -12.74 -6.31 -0.63
CA PRO A 55 -13.25 -6.90 -1.87
C PRO A 55 -14.71 -7.31 -1.77
N SER A 56 -15.49 -6.95 -2.77
CA SER A 56 -16.91 -7.33 -2.88
C SER A 56 -17.14 -8.66 -3.61
N GLY A 57 -16.16 -9.16 -4.38
CA GLY A 57 -16.23 -10.43 -5.14
C GLY A 57 -15.96 -11.67 -4.30
N ASP A 58 -16.21 -12.86 -4.87
CA ASP A 58 -15.97 -14.18 -4.25
C ASP A 58 -14.94 -15.03 -5.00
N ASP A 59 -14.26 -14.45 -5.98
CA ASP A 59 -13.19 -15.10 -6.73
C ASP A 59 -11.92 -15.30 -5.87
N SER A 60 -10.95 -16.05 -6.40
CA SER A 60 -9.71 -16.39 -5.70
C SER A 60 -8.86 -15.17 -5.34
N LEU A 61 -8.87 -14.12 -6.16
CA LEU A 61 -8.18 -12.88 -5.89
C LEU A 61 -8.85 -12.15 -4.71
N SER A 62 -10.17 -12.03 -4.71
CA SER A 62 -10.94 -11.43 -3.62
C SER A 62 -10.69 -12.16 -2.29
N VAL A 63 -10.66 -13.49 -2.29
CA VAL A 63 -10.31 -14.29 -1.12
C VAL A 63 -8.87 -14.01 -0.64
N GLY A 64 -7.93 -13.88 -1.56
CA GLY A 64 -6.53 -13.54 -1.29
C GLY A 64 -6.39 -12.17 -0.63
N VAL A 65 -7.07 -11.15 -1.19
CA VAL A 65 -7.07 -9.78 -0.65
C VAL A 65 -7.74 -9.71 0.72
N ARG A 66 -8.86 -10.41 0.93
CA ARG A 66 -9.51 -10.52 2.26
C ARG A 66 -8.56 -11.09 3.31
N ARG A 67 -7.79 -12.12 2.95
CA ARG A 67 -6.78 -12.69 3.85
C ARG A 67 -5.66 -11.71 4.16
N TYR A 68 -5.20 -10.94 3.18
CA TYR A 68 -4.23 -9.87 3.39
C TYR A 68 -4.79 -8.81 4.35
N VAL A 69 -5.98 -8.28 4.09
CA VAL A 69 -6.63 -7.27 4.93
C VAL A 69 -6.80 -7.76 6.36
N ALA A 70 -7.28 -8.99 6.56
CA ALA A 70 -7.40 -9.58 7.90
C ALA A 70 -6.05 -9.70 8.60
N GLY A 71 -5.00 -10.09 7.87
CA GLY A 71 -3.64 -10.14 8.39
C GLY A 71 -3.13 -8.77 8.84
N GLU A 72 -3.43 -7.70 8.09
CA GLU A 72 -3.04 -6.34 8.48
C GLU A 72 -3.87 -5.81 9.66
N LEU A 73 -5.17 -6.10 9.75
CA LEU A 73 -5.98 -5.79 10.94
C LEU A 73 -5.44 -6.45 12.21
N VAL A 74 -5.00 -7.70 12.11
CA VAL A 74 -4.32 -8.42 13.20
C VAL A 74 -2.99 -7.77 13.55
N ARG A 75 -2.18 -7.44 12.55
CA ARG A 75 -0.85 -6.82 12.71
C ARG A 75 -0.93 -5.44 13.35
N MET A 76 -1.96 -4.66 12.98
CA MET A 76 -2.20 -3.31 13.49
C MET A 76 -3.10 -3.30 14.73
N TYR A 77 -3.31 -4.44 15.38
CA TYR A 77 -4.02 -4.50 16.66
C TYR A 77 -3.19 -3.83 17.76
N LEU A 78 -3.71 -2.73 18.28
CA LEU A 78 -2.97 -1.79 19.10
C LEU A 78 -2.33 -2.41 20.34
N PRO A 79 -3.02 -3.22 21.18
CA PRO A 79 -2.37 -3.87 22.31
C PRO A 79 -1.18 -4.76 21.92
N ALA A 80 -1.29 -5.50 20.80
CA ALA A 80 -0.21 -6.35 20.33
C ALA A 80 1.00 -5.55 19.79
N MET A 81 0.77 -4.33 19.32
CA MET A 81 1.86 -3.43 18.91
C MET A 81 2.63 -2.84 20.10
N GLN A 82 2.03 -2.80 21.29
CA GLN A 82 2.63 -2.20 22.49
C GLN A 82 3.31 -3.23 23.40
N GLU A 83 2.97 -4.50 23.28
CA GLU A 83 3.49 -5.57 24.12
C GLU A 83 4.42 -6.48 23.33
N GLU A 84 5.59 -6.81 23.88
CA GLU A 84 6.62 -7.65 23.23
C GLU A 84 6.09 -9.04 22.79
N ASN A 85 5.09 -9.59 23.52
CA ASN A 85 4.42 -10.86 23.20
C ASN A 85 2.91 -10.71 23.02
N GLY A 86 2.45 -9.51 22.71
CA GLY A 86 1.05 -9.22 22.53
C GLY A 86 0.45 -10.04 21.38
N LYS A 87 -0.71 -10.67 21.62
CA LYS A 87 -1.42 -11.46 20.62
C LYS A 87 -2.75 -10.79 20.30
N ALA A 88 -2.99 -10.57 19.02
CA ALA A 88 -4.31 -10.15 18.58
C ALA A 88 -5.32 -11.30 18.74
N PRO A 89 -6.55 -10.98 19.16
CA PRO A 89 -7.63 -11.96 19.20
C PRO A 89 -7.97 -12.44 17.79
N VAL A 90 -8.41 -13.68 17.69
CA VAL A 90 -8.78 -14.27 16.41
C VAL A 90 -10.27 -13.96 16.14
N TYR A 91 -10.53 -13.27 15.05
CA TYR A 91 -11.90 -13.13 14.53
C TYR A 91 -12.43 -14.49 14.07
N LYS A 92 -13.61 -14.89 14.57
CA LYS A 92 -14.23 -16.19 14.29
C LYS A 92 -15.42 -16.11 13.32
N GLY A 93 -15.76 -14.93 12.84
CA GLY A 93 -16.83 -14.72 11.87
C GLY A 93 -16.43 -15.04 10.44
N SER A 94 -17.34 -14.79 9.51
CA SER A 94 -17.10 -14.99 8.09
C SER A 94 -16.16 -13.91 7.54
N MET A 95 -15.14 -14.31 6.79
CA MET A 95 -14.28 -13.40 6.03
C MET A 95 -15.00 -12.74 4.84
N ALA A 96 -16.20 -13.20 4.48
CA ALA A 96 -17.03 -12.50 3.49
C ALA A 96 -17.74 -11.27 4.09
N ASP A 97 -17.90 -11.23 5.42
CA ASP A 97 -18.47 -10.08 6.12
C ASP A 97 -17.35 -9.11 6.56
N GLY A 98 -16.92 -8.27 5.62
CA GLY A 98 -15.87 -7.28 5.87
C GLY A 98 -16.27 -6.26 6.95
N LYS A 99 -17.55 -5.89 7.03
CA LYS A 99 -18.02 -4.94 8.04
C LYS A 99 -17.86 -5.50 9.45
N ALA A 100 -18.29 -6.74 9.67
CA ALA A 100 -18.16 -7.38 10.97
C ALA A 100 -16.67 -7.58 11.36
N LEU A 101 -15.80 -7.90 10.40
CA LEU A 101 -14.36 -8.02 10.61
C LEU A 101 -13.72 -6.68 11.04
N VAL A 102 -14.02 -5.60 10.31
CA VAL A 102 -13.49 -4.25 10.59
C VAL A 102 -14.02 -3.73 11.92
N ASP A 103 -15.31 -3.91 12.19
CA ASP A 103 -15.92 -3.52 13.47
C ASP A 103 -15.32 -4.29 14.65
N PHE A 104 -15.01 -5.57 14.48
CA PHE A 104 -14.39 -6.37 15.53
C PHE A 104 -13.06 -5.78 16.00
N TYR A 105 -12.12 -5.55 15.08
CA TYR A 105 -10.82 -4.98 15.44
C TYR A 105 -10.90 -3.49 15.79
N GLY A 106 -11.78 -2.72 15.13
CA GLY A 106 -12.05 -1.33 15.46
C GLY A 106 -12.54 -1.14 16.88
N ASN A 107 -13.55 -1.91 17.28
CA ASN A 107 -14.08 -1.87 18.66
C ASN A 107 -13.01 -2.25 19.70
N MET A 108 -12.20 -3.26 19.44
CA MET A 108 -11.18 -3.69 20.38
C MET A 108 -10.08 -2.64 20.56
N ASN A 109 -9.63 -2.00 19.48
CA ASN A 109 -8.70 -0.88 19.54
C ASN A 109 -9.29 0.31 20.30
N ASN A 110 -10.58 0.61 20.06
CA ASN A 110 -11.29 1.68 20.76
C ASN A 110 -11.43 1.42 22.27
N VAL A 111 -11.73 0.18 22.67
CA VAL A 111 -11.76 -0.22 24.08
C VAL A 111 -10.40 -0.03 24.74
N TYR A 112 -9.33 -0.43 24.07
CA TYR A 112 -7.97 -0.22 24.56
C TYR A 112 -7.62 1.28 24.71
N LEU A 113 -7.93 2.09 23.71
CA LEU A 113 -7.70 3.55 23.78
C LEU A 113 -8.45 4.18 24.95
N LYS A 114 -9.73 3.78 25.18
CA LYS A 114 -10.52 4.28 26.31
C LYS A 114 -9.90 3.92 27.66
N ALA A 115 -9.40 2.69 27.80
CA ALA A 115 -8.71 2.25 29.02
C ALA A 115 -7.42 3.03 29.25
N GLN A 116 -6.58 3.15 28.21
CA GLN A 116 -5.33 3.92 28.29
C GLN A 116 -5.57 5.41 28.61
N TYR A 117 -6.59 6.02 28.01
CA TYR A 117 -6.92 7.43 28.29
C TYR A 117 -7.40 7.61 29.74
N ALA A 118 -8.20 6.68 30.27
CA ALA A 118 -8.66 6.76 31.66
C ALA A 118 -7.51 6.79 32.66
N GLU A 119 -6.38 6.13 32.35
CA GLU A 119 -5.17 6.12 33.15
C GLU A 119 -4.33 7.39 32.93
N LEU A 120 -4.20 7.85 31.68
CA LEU A 120 -3.25 8.89 31.28
C LEU A 120 -3.79 10.31 31.44
N LYS A 121 -5.10 10.54 31.46
CA LYS A 121 -5.71 11.87 31.61
C LYS A 121 -5.31 12.58 32.88
N GLU A 122 -5.10 11.84 33.97
CA GLU A 122 -4.65 12.38 35.27
C GLU A 122 -3.23 12.97 35.20
N PHE A 123 -2.44 12.57 34.18
CA PHE A 123 -1.11 13.10 33.90
C PHE A 123 -1.12 14.24 32.87
N GLY A 124 -2.29 14.79 32.53
CA GLY A 124 -2.44 15.94 31.63
C GLY A 124 -2.37 15.59 30.14
N ILE A 125 -2.52 14.31 29.77
CA ILE A 125 -2.60 13.91 28.36
C ILE A 125 -3.93 14.39 27.78
N ALA A 126 -3.86 15.24 26.75
CA ALA A 126 -5.04 15.88 26.16
C ALA A 126 -5.90 14.92 25.33
N GLY A 127 -5.32 13.86 24.78
CA GLY A 127 -6.06 12.89 23.97
C GLY A 127 -5.18 11.80 23.40
N LEU A 128 -5.82 10.74 22.88
CA LEU A 128 -5.18 9.61 22.20
C LEU A 128 -5.81 9.40 20.83
N SER A 129 -5.03 8.90 19.87
CA SER A 129 -5.56 8.60 18.55
C SER A 129 -4.98 7.31 17.95
N TYR A 130 -5.83 6.63 17.19
CA TYR A 130 -5.51 5.51 16.33
C TYR A 130 -6.20 5.70 14.98
N ASP A 131 -5.42 5.86 13.94
CA ASP A 131 -5.89 6.02 12.56
C ASP A 131 -5.27 4.93 11.70
N LEU A 132 -6.07 3.95 11.25
CA LEU A 132 -5.67 2.88 10.34
C LEU A 132 -6.36 3.02 9.00
N SER A 133 -5.62 2.90 7.94
CA SER A 133 -6.13 2.82 6.58
C SER A 133 -5.48 1.66 5.83
N ILE A 134 -6.30 0.81 5.18
CA ILE A 134 -5.86 -0.28 4.31
C ILE A 134 -6.54 -0.08 2.96
N ARG A 135 -5.82 0.47 1.98
CA ARG A 135 -6.39 0.96 0.72
C ARG A 135 -5.78 0.29 -0.50
N LYS A 136 -6.61 0.06 -1.52
CA LYS A 136 -6.13 -0.21 -2.87
C LYS A 136 -5.66 1.11 -3.48
N THR A 137 -4.36 1.23 -3.75
CA THR A 137 -3.76 2.47 -4.27
C THR A 137 -3.46 2.43 -5.75
N TYR A 138 -3.30 1.22 -6.32
CA TYR A 138 -3.00 1.06 -7.73
C TYR A 138 -3.44 -0.31 -8.24
N GLU A 139 -3.62 -0.42 -9.56
CA GLU A 139 -4.04 -1.65 -10.23
C GLU A 139 -3.49 -1.71 -11.65
N THR A 140 -2.99 -2.90 -12.03
CA THR A 140 -2.68 -3.29 -13.41
C THR A 140 -3.47 -4.55 -13.77
N ASP A 141 -3.26 -5.07 -14.97
CA ASP A 141 -3.81 -6.37 -15.36
C ASP A 141 -3.22 -7.53 -14.56
N ARG A 142 -2.01 -7.34 -13.98
CA ARG A 142 -1.22 -8.39 -13.33
C ARG A 142 -1.17 -8.31 -11.82
N TYR A 143 -1.24 -7.12 -11.24
CA TYR A 143 -1.19 -6.94 -9.80
C TYR A 143 -2.06 -5.79 -9.29
N LEU A 144 -2.37 -5.87 -8.01
CA LEU A 144 -2.94 -4.77 -7.22
C LEU A 144 -1.87 -4.24 -6.28
N THR A 145 -1.89 -2.95 -6.00
CA THR A 145 -1.13 -2.37 -4.89
C THR A 145 -2.10 -2.00 -3.78
N TYR A 146 -1.86 -2.56 -2.60
CA TYR A 146 -2.50 -2.15 -1.36
C TYR A 146 -1.48 -1.46 -0.47
N GLU A 147 -1.95 -0.49 0.30
CA GLU A 147 -1.14 0.20 1.30
C GLU A 147 -1.86 0.22 2.63
N THR A 148 -1.15 -0.26 3.66
CA THR A 148 -1.56 -0.12 5.06
C THR A 148 -0.81 1.06 5.65
N SER A 149 -1.55 2.08 6.09
CA SER A 149 -1.01 3.22 6.82
C SER A 149 -1.65 3.28 8.19
N CYS A 150 -0.84 3.36 9.24
CA CYS A 150 -1.32 3.46 10.61
C CYS A 150 -0.60 4.61 11.33
N TYR A 151 -1.36 5.47 11.98
CA TYR A 151 -0.83 6.48 12.90
C TYR A 151 -1.40 6.25 14.29
N VAL A 152 -0.53 6.27 15.29
CA VAL A 152 -0.88 6.05 16.69
C VAL A 152 -0.29 7.16 17.55
N PHE A 153 -1.11 7.76 18.40
CA PHE A 153 -0.66 8.65 19.46
C PHE A 153 -1.25 8.19 20.79
N LEU A 154 -0.39 7.71 21.68
CA LEU A 154 -0.75 7.22 23.02
C LEU A 154 -0.23 8.14 24.14
N GLY A 155 -0.06 9.41 23.85
CA GLY A 155 0.58 10.35 24.75
C GLY A 155 2.09 10.42 24.54
N GLY A 156 2.76 11.34 25.23
CA GLY A 156 4.20 11.55 25.11
C GLY A 156 4.58 12.65 24.10
N ALA A 157 5.82 12.62 23.62
CA ALA A 157 6.38 13.68 22.80
C ALA A 157 5.87 13.70 21.37
N HIS A 158 5.53 12.54 20.80
CA HIS A 158 5.07 12.40 19.41
C HIS A 158 4.32 11.09 19.18
N GLY A 159 3.59 11.00 18.08
CA GLY A 159 2.98 9.77 17.61
C GLY A 159 3.95 8.87 16.84
N SER A 160 3.49 7.67 16.49
CA SER A 160 4.19 6.72 15.65
C SER A 160 3.41 6.47 14.38
N ALA A 161 4.09 6.37 13.24
CA ALA A 161 3.50 6.09 11.96
C ALA A 161 4.12 4.84 11.31
N VAL A 162 3.30 4.08 10.60
CA VAL A 162 3.70 2.90 9.81
C VAL A 162 3.12 3.06 8.41
N CYS A 163 3.90 2.75 7.38
CA CYS A 163 3.45 2.66 6.00
C CYS A 163 3.94 1.34 5.39
N ARG A 164 3.01 0.48 4.97
CA ARG A 164 3.29 -0.86 4.46
C ARG A 164 2.60 -1.09 3.11
N PRO A 165 3.18 -0.62 2.01
CA PRO A 165 2.68 -0.96 0.69
C PRO A 165 3.03 -2.41 0.33
N VAL A 166 2.17 -3.08 -0.45
CA VAL A 166 2.40 -4.41 -1.02
C VAL A 166 1.85 -4.51 -2.43
N ASN A 167 2.46 -5.35 -3.26
CA ASN A 167 1.83 -5.80 -4.50
C ASN A 167 1.17 -7.16 -4.27
N ILE A 168 -0.07 -7.34 -4.73
CA ILE A 168 -0.80 -8.60 -4.71
C ILE A 168 -0.93 -9.08 -6.16
N VAL A 169 -0.39 -10.24 -6.45
CA VAL A 169 -0.40 -10.85 -7.80
C VAL A 169 -1.80 -11.33 -8.13
N LYS A 170 -2.43 -10.79 -9.18
CA LYS A 170 -3.82 -11.10 -9.54
C LYS A 170 -4.04 -12.59 -9.83
N ALA A 171 -3.11 -13.23 -10.54
CA ALA A 171 -3.21 -14.63 -10.89
C ALA A 171 -3.26 -15.59 -9.68
N THR A 172 -2.71 -15.18 -8.54
CA THR A 172 -2.59 -16.05 -7.36
C THR A 172 -3.32 -15.53 -6.12
N GLY A 173 -3.69 -14.25 -6.09
CA GLY A 173 -4.23 -13.56 -4.91
C GLY A 173 -3.23 -13.46 -3.75
N LYS A 174 -1.93 -13.67 -4.01
CA LYS A 174 -0.87 -13.65 -2.98
C LYS A 174 -0.08 -12.36 -3.04
N VAL A 175 0.39 -11.93 -1.88
CA VAL A 175 1.37 -10.84 -1.78
C VAL A 175 2.68 -11.28 -2.43
N LEU A 176 3.26 -10.42 -3.26
CA LEU A 176 4.58 -10.62 -3.85
C LEU A 176 5.64 -10.60 -2.74
N ALA A 177 6.29 -11.74 -2.54
CA ALA A 177 7.17 -11.95 -1.40
C ALA A 177 8.48 -11.17 -1.47
N ALA A 178 8.98 -10.89 -2.67
CA ALA A 178 10.21 -10.15 -2.91
C ALA A 178 10.19 -9.50 -4.29
N THR A 179 10.61 -8.25 -4.36
CA THR A 179 10.75 -7.52 -5.63
C THR A 179 12.21 -7.40 -6.07
N VAL A 180 13.14 -7.43 -5.12
CA VAL A 180 14.58 -7.36 -5.38
C VAL A 180 15.27 -8.66 -4.98
N ASP A 181 16.27 -9.05 -5.78
CA ASP A 181 17.17 -10.15 -5.48
C ASP A 181 18.18 -9.70 -4.40
N THR A 182 18.09 -10.29 -3.21
CA THR A 182 18.97 -9.95 -2.09
C THR A 182 20.44 -10.24 -2.36
N LEU A 183 20.76 -11.14 -3.30
CA LEU A 183 22.14 -11.41 -3.74
C LEU A 183 22.73 -10.21 -4.51
N LYS A 184 21.90 -9.28 -4.98
CA LYS A 184 22.29 -8.05 -5.66
C LYS A 184 22.48 -6.84 -4.72
N GLN A 185 22.50 -7.05 -3.40
CA GLN A 185 22.60 -5.97 -2.41
C GLN A 185 23.77 -5.01 -2.67
N LYS A 186 24.93 -5.50 -3.14
CA LYS A 186 26.07 -4.64 -3.50
C LYS A 186 25.74 -3.71 -4.67
N ALA A 187 25.05 -4.21 -5.69
CA ALA A 187 24.63 -3.42 -6.85
C ALA A 187 23.56 -2.40 -6.48
N LEU A 188 22.75 -2.68 -5.45
CA LEU A 188 21.71 -1.76 -4.95
C LEU A 188 22.28 -0.59 -4.13
N GLN A 189 23.47 -0.71 -3.52
CA GLN A 189 24.00 0.34 -2.62
C GLN A 189 24.08 1.74 -3.26
N PRO A 190 24.58 1.93 -4.49
CA PRO A 190 24.57 3.27 -5.12
C PRO A 190 23.16 3.82 -5.32
N ILE A 191 22.21 2.93 -5.61
CA ILE A 191 20.80 3.26 -5.85
C ILE A 191 20.14 3.71 -4.53
N LEU A 192 20.26 2.90 -3.47
CA LEU A 192 19.71 3.19 -2.14
C LEU A 192 20.31 4.50 -1.59
N ARG A 193 21.63 4.66 -1.70
CA ARG A 193 22.33 5.86 -1.25
C ARG A 193 21.82 7.12 -1.97
N ARG A 194 21.64 7.04 -3.30
CA ARG A 194 21.09 8.15 -4.08
C ARG A 194 19.68 8.50 -3.62
N GLY A 195 18.78 7.51 -3.51
CA GLY A 195 17.39 7.74 -3.11
C GLY A 195 17.27 8.34 -1.72
N VAL A 196 18.01 7.81 -0.73
CA VAL A 196 18.03 8.36 0.63
C VAL A 196 18.58 9.80 0.64
N LYS A 197 19.66 10.08 -0.09
CA LYS A 197 20.21 11.44 -0.19
C LYS A 197 19.23 12.42 -0.82
N GLU A 198 18.54 12.03 -1.87
CA GLU A 198 17.53 12.86 -2.54
C GLU A 198 16.36 13.15 -1.61
N TYR A 199 15.87 12.14 -0.88
CA TYR A 199 14.82 12.32 0.13
C TYR A 199 15.24 13.35 1.19
N ILE A 200 16.40 13.16 1.82
CA ILE A 200 16.88 14.05 2.87
C ILE A 200 17.16 15.46 2.31
N SER A 201 17.77 15.56 1.12
CA SER A 201 18.04 16.85 0.47
C SER A 201 16.76 17.64 0.24
N LYS A 202 15.68 16.97 -0.14
CA LYS A 202 14.36 17.59 -0.33
C LYS A 202 13.74 17.99 1.00
N ALA A 203 13.80 17.12 2.01
CA ALA A 203 13.24 17.40 3.35
C ALA A 203 13.94 18.59 4.03
N GLU A 204 15.27 18.68 3.93
CA GLU A 204 16.07 19.75 4.54
C GLU A 204 16.28 20.97 3.63
N ASN A 205 15.76 20.94 2.41
CA ASN A 205 15.96 21.99 1.40
C ASN A 205 17.44 22.37 1.20
N ARG A 206 18.34 21.39 1.25
CA ARG A 206 19.79 21.58 1.04
C ARG A 206 20.41 20.33 0.40
N LYS A 207 21.51 20.49 -0.32
CA LYS A 207 22.26 19.36 -0.88
C LYS A 207 22.98 18.58 0.22
N ILE A 208 22.69 17.28 0.34
CA ILE A 208 23.34 16.35 1.26
C ILE A 208 24.59 15.77 0.60
N LYS A 209 25.72 15.78 1.32
CA LYS A 209 26.97 15.13 0.92
C LYS A 209 27.03 13.69 1.50
N ASP A 210 27.92 12.87 0.96
CA ASP A 210 28.09 11.49 1.48
C ASP A 210 28.62 11.48 2.93
N SER A 211 29.45 12.48 3.30
CA SER A 211 29.90 12.68 4.69
C SER A 211 28.75 13.01 5.64
N ASP A 212 27.79 13.81 5.18
CA ASP A 212 26.63 14.18 6.01
C ASP A 212 25.75 12.95 6.25
N LEU A 213 25.55 12.14 5.18
CA LEU A 213 24.72 10.93 5.23
C LEU A 213 25.20 9.94 6.29
N GLN A 214 26.52 9.77 6.44
CA GLN A 214 27.10 8.89 7.46
C GLN A 214 26.78 9.32 8.89
N ASN A 215 26.62 10.62 9.12
CA ASN A 215 26.30 11.18 10.43
C ASN A 215 24.80 11.23 10.72
N MET A 216 23.96 11.10 9.69
CA MET A 216 22.50 11.20 9.80
C MET A 216 21.82 9.83 9.92
N LEU A 217 22.48 8.75 9.47
CA LEU A 217 21.93 7.43 9.44
C LEU A 217 22.47 6.51 10.53
N PHE A 218 21.61 5.62 11.03
CA PHE A 218 21.95 4.54 11.98
C PHE A 218 22.36 3.27 11.22
N VAL A 219 23.35 3.39 10.32
CA VAL A 219 23.77 2.28 9.47
C VAL A 219 25.22 1.91 9.74
N GLU A 220 25.51 0.61 9.82
CA GLU A 220 26.84 0.09 10.02
C GLU A 220 27.68 0.21 8.74
N HIS A 221 28.94 0.64 8.87
CA HIS A 221 29.90 0.76 7.77
C HIS A 221 29.37 1.55 6.56
N GLY A 222 28.35 2.40 6.75
CA GLY A 222 27.71 3.17 5.67
C GLY A 222 26.93 2.31 4.67
N ILE A 223 26.60 1.06 5.00
CA ILE A 223 25.79 0.16 4.19
C ILE A 223 24.32 0.40 4.51
N ILE A 224 23.56 0.87 3.54
CA ILE A 224 22.11 1.05 3.69
C ILE A 224 21.44 -0.32 3.49
N PRO A 225 20.73 -0.86 4.50
CA PRO A 225 20.02 -2.13 4.36
C PRO A 225 18.85 -1.99 3.36
N LEU A 226 18.33 -3.09 2.85
CA LEU A 226 17.00 -3.10 2.23
C LEU A 226 15.96 -2.80 3.30
N PRO A 227 14.88 -2.07 2.97
CA PRO A 227 13.83 -1.81 3.94
C PRO A 227 13.15 -3.11 4.40
N ALA A 228 12.69 -3.13 5.65
CA ALA A 228 11.91 -4.23 6.21
C ALA A 228 10.59 -4.46 5.45
N THR A 229 10.03 -3.38 4.90
CA THR A 229 8.91 -3.45 3.95
C THR A 229 9.45 -3.79 2.56
N VAL A 230 8.93 -4.84 1.93
CA VAL A 230 9.31 -5.22 0.56
C VAL A 230 9.04 -4.03 -0.37
N PRO A 231 10.02 -3.57 -1.16
CA PRO A 231 9.79 -2.51 -2.14
C PRO A 231 8.70 -2.89 -3.12
N VAL A 232 7.88 -1.93 -3.57
CA VAL A 232 6.72 -2.22 -4.41
C VAL A 232 6.86 -1.67 -5.82
N LEU A 233 6.28 -2.40 -6.76
CA LEU A 233 6.12 -1.98 -8.14
C LEU A 233 5.10 -0.83 -8.21
N THR A 234 5.45 0.25 -8.89
CA THR A 234 4.58 1.39 -9.22
C THR A 234 4.69 1.73 -10.70
N PRO A 235 3.82 2.59 -11.26
CA PRO A 235 3.97 3.04 -12.65
C PRO A 235 5.32 3.69 -12.96
N GLU A 236 5.89 4.40 -11.99
CA GLU A 236 7.11 5.19 -12.14
C GLU A 236 8.39 4.37 -11.91
N GLY A 237 8.27 3.19 -11.27
CA GLY A 237 9.42 2.37 -10.92
C GLY A 237 9.23 1.58 -9.64
N LEU A 238 10.33 1.23 -8.98
CA LEU A 238 10.33 0.51 -7.72
C LEU A 238 10.38 1.49 -6.54
N ARG A 239 9.33 1.50 -5.71
CA ARG A 239 9.21 2.35 -4.52
C ARG A 239 9.76 1.63 -3.30
N PHE A 240 10.67 2.31 -2.58
CA PHE A 240 11.27 1.89 -1.32
C PHE A 240 10.67 2.72 -0.19
N VAL A 241 10.32 2.07 0.94
CA VAL A 241 9.78 2.73 2.13
C VAL A 241 10.50 2.18 3.36
N TYR A 242 11.26 3.03 4.04
CA TYR A 242 11.84 2.75 5.35
C TYR A 242 10.94 3.32 6.43
N GLN A 243 10.71 2.55 7.48
CA GLN A 243 9.88 2.99 8.60
C GLN A 243 10.62 4.03 9.46
N GLN A 244 9.87 4.73 10.32
CA GLN A 244 10.48 5.58 11.35
C GLN A 244 11.50 4.78 12.17
N TYR A 245 12.66 5.36 12.48
CA TYR A 245 13.77 4.73 13.19
C TYR A 245 14.49 3.59 12.47
N GLU A 246 14.08 3.17 11.30
CA GLU A 246 14.67 2.02 10.60
C GLU A 246 16.12 2.30 10.15
N ILE A 247 16.38 3.49 9.61
CA ILE A 247 17.72 3.87 9.14
C ILE A 247 18.22 5.21 9.68
N GLY A 248 17.45 5.88 10.57
CA GLY A 248 17.82 7.17 11.12
C GLY A 248 16.89 7.61 12.25
N PRO A 249 17.11 8.80 12.85
CA PRO A 249 16.30 9.28 13.95
C PRO A 249 14.86 9.61 13.53
N TYR A 250 13.96 9.72 14.51
CA TYR A 250 12.54 10.07 14.29
C TYR A 250 12.36 11.30 13.39
N ALA A 251 13.19 12.32 13.58
CA ALA A 251 13.13 13.55 12.80
C ALA A 251 13.36 13.33 11.28
N LEU A 252 13.96 12.22 10.89
CA LEU A 252 14.11 11.84 9.48
C LEU A 252 12.79 11.42 8.85
N GLY A 253 11.81 11.02 9.67
CA GLY A 253 10.53 10.49 9.21
C GLY A 253 10.64 9.10 8.58
N MET A 254 9.68 8.78 7.73
CA MET A 254 9.72 7.58 6.88
C MET A 254 10.42 7.94 5.57
N VAL A 255 11.61 7.38 5.36
CA VAL A 255 12.39 7.64 4.14
C VAL A 255 11.78 6.88 2.97
N GLU A 256 11.33 7.62 1.97
CA GLU A 256 10.63 7.07 0.81
C GLU A 256 11.18 7.65 -0.50
N PHE A 257 11.40 6.78 -1.47
CA PHE A 257 11.81 7.18 -2.82
C PHE A 257 11.45 6.11 -3.85
N THR A 258 11.27 6.55 -5.09
CA THR A 258 11.01 5.65 -6.24
C THR A 258 12.21 5.67 -7.18
N VAL A 259 12.63 4.47 -7.60
CA VAL A 259 13.75 4.26 -8.53
C VAL A 259 13.18 3.85 -9.87
N PRO A 260 13.50 4.56 -10.97
CA PRO A 260 13.07 4.16 -12.29
C PRO A 260 13.50 2.73 -12.63
N TYR A 261 12.67 1.99 -13.33
CA TYR A 261 12.95 0.60 -13.71
C TYR A 261 14.25 0.44 -14.49
N THR A 262 14.64 1.42 -15.31
CA THR A 262 15.92 1.44 -16.05
C THR A 262 17.13 1.26 -15.14
N ASP A 263 17.06 1.79 -13.93
CA ASP A 263 18.16 1.79 -12.97
C ASP A 263 18.19 0.53 -12.10
N VAL A 264 17.02 -0.11 -11.86
CA VAL A 264 16.87 -1.22 -10.91
C VAL A 264 16.55 -2.56 -11.57
N LYS A 265 16.27 -2.60 -12.89
CA LYS A 265 15.86 -3.80 -13.64
C LYS A 265 16.75 -5.02 -13.39
N SER A 266 18.08 -4.84 -13.38
CA SER A 266 19.05 -5.92 -13.16
C SER A 266 19.03 -6.48 -11.73
N CYS A 267 18.39 -5.79 -10.80
CA CYS A 267 18.28 -6.16 -9.38
C CYS A 267 16.92 -6.75 -9.02
N LEU A 268 15.95 -6.74 -9.93
CA LEU A 268 14.62 -7.33 -9.68
C LEU A 268 14.70 -8.86 -9.60
N THR A 269 13.79 -9.46 -8.83
CA THR A 269 13.50 -10.89 -8.94
C THR A 269 12.87 -11.18 -10.31
N LYS A 270 12.90 -12.45 -10.73
CA LYS A 270 12.27 -12.87 -11.99
C LYS A 270 10.78 -12.52 -11.98
N GLU A 271 10.06 -12.89 -10.91
CA GLU A 271 8.63 -12.63 -10.77
C GLU A 271 8.30 -11.13 -10.81
N ALA A 272 9.08 -10.30 -10.11
CA ALA A 272 8.89 -8.85 -10.15
C ALA A 272 9.15 -8.25 -11.54
N ALA A 273 10.13 -8.75 -12.27
CA ALA A 273 10.43 -8.31 -13.64
C ALA A 273 9.31 -8.70 -14.62
N GLU A 274 8.76 -9.91 -14.53
CA GLU A 274 7.61 -10.36 -15.31
C GLU A 274 6.38 -9.48 -15.05
N LEU A 275 6.10 -9.13 -13.79
CA LEU A 275 5.00 -8.25 -13.41
C LEU A 275 5.19 -6.80 -13.89
N ALA A 276 6.42 -6.32 -13.94
CA ALA A 276 6.72 -4.94 -14.31
C ALA A 276 6.76 -4.70 -15.82
N PHE A 277 7.16 -5.69 -16.64
CA PHE A 277 7.53 -5.47 -18.06
C PHE A 277 6.74 -6.30 -19.06
N GLU A 278 6.20 -7.46 -18.71
CA GLU A 278 5.45 -8.35 -19.58
C GLU A 278 3.94 -8.16 -19.46
#